data_86e920dc5a139a641d46ea04d69d7ce7
#
_entry.id   86e920dc5a139a641d46ea04d69d7ce7
#
_cell.length_a   1.000
_cell.length_b   1.000
_cell.length_c   1.000
_cell.angle_alpha   90.00
_cell.angle_beta   90.00
_cell.angle_gamma   90.00
#
_symmetry.space_group_name_H-M   'P 1'
#
loop_
_entity.id
_entity.type
_entity.pdbx_description
1 polymer ?
#
loop_
_entity_poly.entity_id
_entity_poly.type
_entity_poly.pdbx_seq_one_letter_code
_entity_poly.pdbx_strand_id
1 'polypeptide(L)'
;LLLEHEPQAYWGPDTGTAMVNTMGEIFEANVGEVEREGLPRLSGPPDSAAEVLRMYYALEPVFTALDTPIDALTLRDGGSWQVKLDNGADIELGGGSEQQVLQRMQRFVRTLPQITQQYQRTAEALEYADLRYPDGYALRLRGVSTVSREKALEMAKRQAAKQQQDSKKIRPSEGRH
;
A
#
# COMPACT_ATOMS: atom_id res chain seq x y z
N LEU A 1 -7.76 29.45 25.74
CA LEU A 1 -7.55 28.09 25.33
C LEU A 1 -7.06 28.06 23.89
N LEU A 2 -5.75 28.00 23.75
CA LEU A 2 -5.11 27.76 22.47
C LEU A 2 -5.27 26.27 22.14
N LEU A 3 -6.19 25.98 21.20
CA LEU A 3 -6.27 24.66 20.63
C LEU A 3 -5.09 24.51 19.66
N GLU A 4 -4.07 23.81 20.09
CA GLU A 4 -2.98 23.45 19.20
C GLU A 4 -3.45 22.31 18.28
N HIS A 5 -3.47 22.59 16.98
CA HIS A 5 -3.67 21.52 15.98
C HIS A 5 -2.42 20.67 15.92
N GLU A 6 -2.56 19.39 16.23
CA GLU A 6 -1.48 18.44 16.06
C GLU A 6 -1.48 17.93 14.61
N PRO A 7 -0.47 18.32 13.79
CA PRO A 7 -0.45 17.93 12.38
C PRO A 7 -0.17 16.45 12.23
N GLN A 8 -1.00 15.78 11.46
CA GLN A 8 -0.87 14.36 11.14
C GLN A 8 -0.35 14.14 9.73
N ALA A 9 -0.69 15.02 8.80
CA ALA A 9 -0.33 14.92 7.39
C ALA A 9 -0.47 16.28 6.72
N TYR A 10 0.19 16.43 5.58
CA TYR A 10 -0.11 17.51 4.64
C TYR A 10 -1.43 17.21 3.94
N TRP A 11 -2.16 18.24 3.55
CA TRP A 11 -3.42 18.10 2.85
C TRP A 11 -3.40 18.88 1.53
N GLY A 12 -3.82 18.20 0.44
CA GLY A 12 -3.97 18.81 -0.87
C GLY A 12 -2.80 18.55 -1.82
N PRO A 13 -2.76 19.26 -2.95
CA PRO A 13 -1.73 19.03 -3.97
C PRO A 13 -0.33 19.41 -3.50
N ASP A 14 0.67 18.93 -4.20
CA ASP A 14 2.09 18.90 -3.83
C ASP A 14 2.71 20.22 -3.36
N THR A 15 2.10 21.34 -3.66
CA THR A 15 2.63 22.67 -3.31
C THR A 15 1.87 23.35 -2.16
N GLY A 16 0.86 22.66 -1.61
CA GLY A 16 0.03 23.22 -0.55
C GLY A 16 0.69 23.18 0.82
N THR A 17 0.42 24.19 1.63
CA THR A 17 0.86 24.27 3.03
C THR A 17 -0.24 23.86 4.02
N ALA A 18 -1.41 23.47 3.52
CA ALA A 18 -2.50 22.97 4.35
C ALA A 18 -2.12 21.65 5.00
N MET A 19 -2.58 21.46 6.22
CA MET A 19 -2.37 20.24 7.00
C MET A 19 -3.68 19.72 7.56
N VAL A 20 -3.69 18.48 7.97
CA VAL A 20 -4.83 17.87 8.66
C VAL A 20 -4.42 17.47 10.08
N ASN A 21 -5.29 17.75 11.06
CA ASN A 21 -5.07 17.37 12.44
C ASN A 21 -5.64 15.99 12.79
N THR A 22 -5.50 15.57 14.05
CA THR A 22 -5.97 14.28 14.54
C THR A 22 -7.49 14.08 14.38
N MET A 23 -8.25 15.17 14.28
CA MET A 23 -9.71 15.14 14.14
C MET A 23 -10.16 15.17 12.68
N GLY A 24 -9.22 15.18 11.73
CA GLY A 24 -9.54 15.29 10.31
C GLY A 24 -9.88 16.71 9.86
N GLU A 25 -9.54 17.71 10.65
CA GLU A 25 -9.78 19.12 10.32
C GLU A 25 -8.58 19.69 9.56
N ILE A 26 -8.85 20.45 8.50
CA ILE A 26 -7.84 21.10 7.69
C ILE A 26 -7.49 22.45 8.30
N PHE A 27 -6.21 22.76 8.40
CA PHE A 27 -5.72 24.05 8.87
C PHE A 27 -4.51 24.49 8.05
N GLU A 28 -4.29 25.81 7.99
CA GLU A 28 -3.10 26.37 7.37
C GLU A 28 -1.96 26.43 8.38
N ALA A 29 -0.86 25.79 8.05
CA ALA A 29 0.32 25.81 8.91
C ALA A 29 1.25 26.97 8.53
N ASN A 30 1.93 27.56 9.52
CA ASN A 30 2.95 28.55 9.29
C ASN A 30 4.19 27.92 8.63
N VAL A 31 4.70 28.58 7.60
CA VAL A 31 5.79 28.08 6.74
C VAL A 31 7.05 27.70 7.52
N GLY A 32 7.31 28.29 8.69
CA GLY A 32 8.45 27.95 9.54
C GLY A 32 8.26 26.74 10.44
N GLU A 33 7.02 26.28 10.62
CA GLU A 33 6.69 25.13 11.48
C GLU A 33 6.42 23.83 10.70
N VAL A 34 6.37 23.92 9.37
CA VAL A 34 5.85 22.87 8.48
C VAL A 34 6.90 21.85 8.05
N GLU A 35 8.17 22.10 8.30
CA GLU A 35 9.23 21.15 7.96
C GLU A 35 9.31 20.02 8.97
N ARG A 36 8.21 19.28 9.14
CA ARG A 36 8.26 17.99 9.83
C ARG A 36 8.53 16.90 8.79
N GLU A 37 9.77 16.45 8.75
CA GLU A 37 10.16 15.34 7.91
C GLU A 37 9.35 14.10 8.28
N GLY A 38 8.91 13.36 7.28
CA GLY A 38 8.27 12.08 7.46
C GLY A 38 6.75 12.09 7.52
N LEU A 39 6.09 13.24 7.44
CA LEU A 39 4.63 13.27 7.36
C LEU A 39 4.16 12.95 5.95
N PRO A 40 3.11 12.11 5.80
CA PRO A 40 2.54 11.82 4.49
C PRO A 40 1.74 12.99 3.95
N ARG A 41 1.46 12.95 2.67
CA ARG A 41 0.54 13.89 2.01
C ARG A 41 -0.75 13.18 1.67
N LEU A 42 -1.86 13.75 2.14
CA LEU A 42 -3.20 13.22 1.89
C LEU A 42 -3.96 14.19 0.98
N SER A 43 -4.80 13.66 0.11
CA SER A 43 -5.64 14.49 -0.74
C SER A 43 -6.92 13.75 -1.11
N GLY A 44 -7.95 14.54 -1.46
CA GLY A 44 -9.24 14.00 -1.84
C GLY A 44 -10.22 15.13 -2.17
N PRO A 45 -11.47 14.76 -2.50
CA PRO A 45 -12.53 15.74 -2.73
C PRO A 45 -12.76 16.67 -1.53
N PRO A 46 -13.44 17.81 -1.71
CA PRO A 46 -13.86 18.64 -0.59
C PRO A 46 -14.58 17.81 0.47
N ASP A 47 -14.34 18.11 1.73
CA ASP A 47 -14.95 17.47 2.90
C ASP A 47 -14.58 15.99 3.12
N SER A 48 -13.54 15.48 2.44
CA SER A 48 -13.09 14.09 2.58
C SER A 48 -11.90 13.90 3.52
N ALA A 49 -11.40 14.96 4.16
CA ALA A 49 -10.16 14.91 4.94
C ALA A 49 -10.21 13.85 6.06
N ALA A 50 -11.30 13.79 6.80
CA ALA A 50 -11.46 12.81 7.88
C ALA A 50 -11.50 11.38 7.34
N GLU A 51 -12.15 11.15 6.22
CA GLU A 51 -12.22 9.84 5.55
C GLU A 51 -10.85 9.40 5.06
N VAL A 52 -10.10 10.29 4.41
CA VAL A 52 -8.78 10.00 3.90
C VAL A 52 -7.80 9.72 5.05
N LEU A 53 -7.87 10.50 6.11
CA LEU A 53 -7.03 10.27 7.30
C LEU A 53 -7.32 8.91 7.94
N ARG A 54 -8.58 8.53 8.05
CA ARG A 54 -8.99 7.24 8.60
C ARG A 54 -8.46 6.09 7.74
N MET A 55 -8.56 6.19 6.43
CA MET A 55 -8.01 5.19 5.51
C MET A 55 -6.49 5.11 5.64
N TYR A 56 -5.82 6.24 5.78
CA TYR A 56 -4.37 6.26 6.00
C TYR A 56 -3.98 5.47 7.24
N TYR A 57 -4.65 5.67 8.36
CA TYR A 57 -4.36 4.94 9.59
C TYR A 57 -4.64 3.45 9.45
N ALA A 58 -5.66 3.08 8.68
CA ALA A 58 -5.97 1.67 8.43
C ALA A 58 -4.92 0.98 7.54
N LEU A 59 -4.36 1.71 6.57
CA LEU A 59 -3.38 1.18 5.61
C LEU A 59 -1.94 1.19 6.14
N GLU A 60 -1.60 2.14 7.00
CA GLU A 60 -0.24 2.33 7.48
C GLU A 60 0.40 1.06 8.04
N PRO A 61 -0.24 0.29 8.95
CA PRO A 61 0.36 -0.94 9.48
C PRO A 61 0.66 -1.98 8.40
N VAL A 62 -0.17 -2.04 7.37
CA VAL A 62 -0.01 -2.99 6.27
C VAL A 62 1.26 -2.67 5.47
N PHE A 63 1.49 -1.41 5.16
CA PHE A 63 2.67 -0.96 4.42
C PHE A 63 3.94 -0.98 5.27
N THR A 64 3.83 -0.73 6.56
CA THR A 64 4.96 -0.83 7.48
C THR A 64 5.53 -2.25 7.50
N ALA A 65 4.66 -3.26 7.39
CA ALA A 65 5.09 -4.66 7.31
C ALA A 65 5.93 -4.97 6.06
N LEU A 66 5.84 -4.13 5.02
CA LEU A 66 6.65 -4.26 3.80
C LEU A 66 7.94 -3.43 3.83
N ASP A 67 8.21 -2.68 4.90
CA ASP A 67 9.30 -1.69 4.97
C ASP A 67 9.18 -0.59 3.89
N THR A 68 7.96 -0.32 3.43
CA THR A 68 7.69 0.71 2.42
C THR A 68 6.61 1.66 2.94
N PRO A 69 6.97 2.69 3.71
CA PRO A 69 5.98 3.61 4.27
C PRO A 69 5.24 4.38 3.18
N ILE A 70 4.02 4.79 3.51
CA ILE A 70 3.18 5.59 2.63
C ILE A 70 3.71 7.02 2.59
N ASP A 71 4.02 7.51 1.40
CA ASP A 71 4.39 8.90 1.17
C ASP A 71 3.17 9.77 0.87
N ALA A 72 2.21 9.26 0.12
CA ALA A 72 0.98 9.97 -0.20
C ALA A 72 -0.21 9.01 -0.38
N LEU A 73 -1.40 9.47 0.02
CA LEU A 73 -2.65 8.76 -0.19
C LEU A 73 -3.66 9.73 -0.81
N THR A 74 -4.28 9.32 -1.90
CA THR A 74 -5.25 10.14 -2.63
C THR A 74 -6.56 9.38 -2.79
N LEU A 75 -7.66 10.05 -2.42
CA LEU A 75 -9.00 9.64 -2.79
C LEU A 75 -9.41 10.45 -4.03
N ARG A 76 -9.63 9.78 -5.15
CA ARG A 76 -10.07 10.42 -6.39
C ARG A 76 -11.57 10.70 -6.37
N ASP A 77 -12.02 11.62 -7.20
CA ASP A 77 -13.44 12.03 -7.29
C ASP A 77 -14.38 10.86 -7.55
N GLY A 78 -13.94 9.83 -8.24
CA GLY A 78 -14.74 8.62 -8.49
C GLY A 78 -14.80 7.62 -7.35
N GLY A 79 -14.17 7.91 -6.22
CA GLY A 79 -14.15 7.01 -5.06
C GLY A 79 -13.03 5.98 -5.07
N SER A 80 -12.10 6.04 -6.01
CA SER A 80 -10.95 5.15 -6.04
C SER A 80 -9.77 5.71 -5.27
N TRP A 81 -8.98 4.81 -4.67
CA TRP A 81 -7.83 5.15 -3.85
C TRP A 81 -6.52 4.87 -4.57
N GLN A 82 -5.55 5.76 -4.38
CA GLN A 82 -4.20 5.60 -4.89
C GLN A 82 -3.20 5.87 -3.75
N VAL A 83 -2.19 5.02 -3.65
CA VAL A 83 -1.08 5.20 -2.69
C VAL A 83 0.20 5.43 -3.46
N LYS A 84 1.00 6.38 -2.97
CA LYS A 84 2.40 6.53 -3.38
C LYS A 84 3.28 6.15 -2.20
N LEU A 85 4.23 5.26 -2.44
CA LEU A 85 5.18 4.82 -1.43
C LEU A 85 6.44 5.70 -1.43
N ASP A 86 7.22 5.65 -0.36
CA ASP A 86 8.43 6.45 -0.23
C ASP A 86 9.51 6.07 -1.25
N ASN A 87 9.47 4.84 -1.77
CA ASN A 87 10.35 4.40 -2.86
C ASN A 87 9.90 4.90 -4.24
N GLY A 88 8.82 5.67 -4.33
CA GLY A 88 8.27 6.21 -5.56
C GLY A 88 7.22 5.32 -6.23
N ALA A 89 6.93 4.14 -5.69
CA ALA A 89 5.94 3.24 -6.28
C ALA A 89 4.52 3.80 -6.17
N ASP A 90 3.73 3.61 -7.24
CA ASP A 90 2.31 3.94 -7.26
C ASP A 90 1.48 2.67 -7.18
N ILE A 91 0.47 2.66 -6.30
CA ILE A 91 -0.43 1.52 -6.13
C ILE A 91 -1.87 2.00 -6.32
N GLU A 92 -2.55 1.41 -7.31
CA GLU A 92 -3.98 1.63 -7.55
C GLU A 92 -4.77 0.65 -6.70
N LEU A 93 -5.42 1.15 -5.65
CA LEU A 93 -6.18 0.32 -4.72
C LEU A 93 -7.61 0.05 -5.18
N GLY A 94 -8.13 0.92 -6.05
CA GLY A 94 -9.53 0.86 -6.46
C GLY A 94 -10.50 1.44 -5.44
N GLY A 95 -11.78 1.27 -5.68
CA GLY A 95 -12.86 1.78 -4.84
C GLY A 95 -13.49 0.71 -3.97
N GLY A 96 -14.62 1.08 -3.37
CA GLY A 96 -15.39 0.24 -2.50
C GLY A 96 -15.29 0.64 -1.03
N SER A 97 -15.78 -0.21 -0.14
CA SER A 97 -15.70 0.02 1.29
C SER A 97 -14.25 -0.03 1.79
N GLU A 98 -14.01 0.56 2.94
CA GLU A 98 -12.72 0.47 3.64
C GLU A 98 -12.27 -0.99 3.77
N GLN A 99 -13.19 -1.87 4.18
CA GLN A 99 -12.92 -3.29 4.34
C GLN A 99 -12.47 -3.95 3.03
N GLN A 100 -13.14 -3.63 1.93
CA GLN A 100 -12.78 -4.16 0.61
C GLN A 100 -11.40 -3.70 0.16
N VAL A 101 -11.07 -2.44 0.37
CA VAL A 101 -9.75 -1.88 0.06
C VAL A 101 -8.67 -2.56 0.90
N LEU A 102 -8.92 -2.71 2.21
CA LEU A 102 -7.98 -3.38 3.12
C LEU A 102 -7.77 -4.85 2.74
N GLN A 103 -8.81 -5.57 2.37
CA GLN A 103 -8.70 -6.96 1.95
C GLN A 103 -7.82 -7.11 0.71
N ARG A 104 -8.01 -6.25 -0.30
CA ARG A 104 -7.17 -6.24 -1.49
C ARG A 104 -5.70 -5.97 -1.13
N MET A 105 -5.49 -5.01 -0.25
CA MET A 105 -4.14 -4.64 0.17
C MET A 105 -3.45 -5.72 0.97
N GLN A 106 -4.16 -6.34 1.91
CA GLN A 106 -3.65 -7.44 2.71
C GLN A 106 -3.26 -8.65 1.83
N ARG A 107 -4.09 -8.97 0.84
CA ARG A 107 -3.81 -10.02 -0.13
C ARG A 107 -2.55 -9.70 -0.96
N PHE A 108 -2.41 -8.45 -1.41
CA PHE A 108 -1.24 -8.00 -2.13
C PHE A 108 0.03 -8.14 -1.28
N VAL A 109 0.02 -7.61 -0.07
CA VAL A 109 1.16 -7.67 0.86
C VAL A 109 1.56 -9.11 1.16
N ARG A 110 0.58 -10.00 1.34
CA ARG A 110 0.83 -11.41 1.65
C ARG A 110 1.48 -12.15 0.49
N THR A 111 1.11 -11.82 -0.75
CA THR A 111 1.60 -12.54 -1.93
C THR A 111 2.80 -11.87 -2.61
N LEU A 112 3.04 -10.60 -2.36
CA LEU A 112 4.12 -9.84 -3.00
C LEU A 112 5.51 -10.46 -2.80
N PRO A 113 5.92 -10.89 -1.59
CA PRO A 113 7.25 -11.47 -1.40
C PRO A 113 7.51 -12.69 -2.27
N GLN A 114 6.50 -13.52 -2.51
CA GLN A 114 6.64 -14.71 -3.35
C GLN A 114 6.96 -14.33 -4.79
N ILE A 115 6.34 -13.25 -5.29
CA ILE A 115 6.56 -12.77 -6.65
C ILE A 115 7.93 -12.09 -6.76
N THR A 116 8.29 -11.23 -5.83
CA THR A 116 9.57 -10.51 -5.87
C THR A 116 10.75 -11.47 -5.78
N GLN A 117 10.65 -12.51 -4.97
CA GLN A 117 11.70 -13.53 -4.84
C GLN A 117 11.98 -14.25 -6.16
N GLN A 118 10.97 -14.51 -6.97
CA GLN A 118 11.16 -15.15 -8.27
C GLN A 118 12.02 -14.32 -9.23
N TYR A 119 12.02 -13.02 -9.06
CA TYR A 119 12.83 -12.09 -9.84
C TYR A 119 14.09 -11.65 -9.11
N GLN A 120 14.42 -12.28 -7.97
CA GLN A 120 15.55 -11.89 -7.11
C GLN A 120 15.47 -10.44 -6.68
N ARG A 121 14.25 -9.98 -6.33
CA ARG A 121 13.95 -8.61 -5.90
C ARG A 121 13.28 -8.64 -4.54
N THR A 122 13.18 -7.48 -3.92
CA THR A 122 12.42 -7.23 -2.70
C THR A 122 11.28 -6.24 -3.01
N ALA A 123 10.43 -5.97 -2.03
CA ALA A 123 9.35 -5.01 -2.17
C ALA A 123 9.84 -3.60 -2.55
N GLU A 124 11.08 -3.25 -2.23
CA GLU A 124 11.69 -1.98 -2.62
C GLU A 124 11.81 -1.79 -4.13
N ALA A 125 11.82 -2.88 -4.89
CA ALA A 125 11.87 -2.84 -6.35
C ALA A 125 10.51 -2.55 -7.00
N LEU A 126 9.43 -2.49 -6.21
CA LEU A 126 8.11 -2.18 -6.73
C LEU A 126 8.08 -0.77 -7.32
N GLU A 127 7.60 -0.65 -8.56
CA GLU A 127 7.39 0.64 -9.24
C GLU A 127 5.91 0.97 -9.38
N TYR A 128 5.08 -0.03 -9.62
CA TYR A 128 3.65 0.13 -9.86
C TYR A 128 2.91 -1.16 -9.53
N ALA A 129 1.72 -1.03 -8.98
CA ALA A 129 0.80 -2.14 -8.80
C ALA A 129 -0.64 -1.67 -9.03
N ASP A 130 -1.45 -2.52 -9.62
CA ASP A 130 -2.87 -2.27 -9.85
C ASP A 130 -3.69 -3.40 -9.25
N LEU A 131 -4.38 -3.11 -8.15
CA LEU A 131 -5.15 -4.07 -7.38
C LEU A 131 -6.64 -4.10 -7.75
N ARG A 132 -7.03 -3.41 -8.83
CA ARG A 132 -8.45 -3.28 -9.22
C ARG A 132 -9.02 -4.54 -9.86
N TYR A 133 -8.19 -5.52 -10.16
CA TYR A 133 -8.63 -6.78 -10.76
C TYR A 133 -9.24 -7.70 -9.69
N PRO A 134 -10.42 -8.32 -9.96
CA PRO A 134 -11.08 -9.16 -8.96
C PRO A 134 -10.30 -10.42 -8.59
N ASP A 135 -9.50 -10.97 -9.51
CA ASP A 135 -8.81 -12.24 -9.32
C ASP A 135 -7.30 -12.10 -9.10
N GLY A 136 -6.81 -10.88 -8.89
CA GLY A 136 -5.38 -10.69 -8.72
C GLY A 136 -4.98 -9.23 -8.91
N TYR A 137 -3.76 -9.04 -9.35
CA TYR A 137 -3.23 -7.70 -9.58
C TYR A 137 -2.16 -7.74 -10.68
N ALA A 138 -1.91 -6.57 -11.28
CA ALA A 138 -0.77 -6.37 -12.17
C ALA A 138 0.29 -5.57 -11.43
N LEU A 139 1.58 -5.83 -11.69
CA LEU A 139 2.65 -5.07 -11.06
C LEU A 139 3.84 -4.89 -12.00
N ARG A 140 4.66 -3.89 -11.68
CA ARG A 140 5.94 -3.65 -12.34
C ARG A 140 7.03 -3.56 -11.29
N LEU A 141 8.10 -4.32 -11.51
CA LEU A 141 9.28 -4.29 -10.67
C LEU A 141 10.44 -3.63 -11.42
N ARG A 142 11.27 -2.88 -10.68
CA ARG A 142 12.44 -2.20 -11.25
C ARG A 142 13.39 -3.22 -11.86
N GLY A 143 13.76 -2.99 -13.13
CA GLY A 143 14.66 -3.87 -13.85
C GLY A 143 14.05 -5.17 -14.35
N VAL A 144 12.73 -5.33 -14.26
CA VAL A 144 12.00 -6.52 -14.70
C VAL A 144 10.87 -6.10 -15.65
N SER A 145 10.53 -6.95 -16.63
CA SER A 145 9.38 -6.72 -17.50
C SER A 145 8.08 -6.66 -16.69
N THR A 146 7.08 -5.93 -17.19
CA THR A 146 5.78 -5.84 -16.53
C THR A 146 5.18 -7.23 -16.32
N VAL A 147 4.79 -7.52 -15.07
CA VAL A 147 4.14 -8.78 -14.70
C VAL A 147 2.63 -8.59 -14.80
N SER A 148 1.98 -9.37 -15.66
CA SER A 148 0.52 -9.33 -15.80
C SER A 148 -0.16 -9.98 -14.61
N ARG A 149 -1.46 -9.63 -14.41
CA ARG A 149 -2.32 -10.24 -13.39
C ARG A 149 -2.28 -11.76 -13.44
N GLU A 150 -2.38 -12.32 -14.64
CA GLU A 150 -2.39 -13.78 -14.83
C GLU A 150 -1.06 -14.42 -14.44
N LYS A 151 0.04 -13.83 -14.86
CA LYS A 151 1.38 -14.31 -14.48
C LYS A 151 1.60 -14.22 -12.97
N ALA A 152 1.16 -13.15 -12.32
CA ALA A 152 1.27 -13.01 -10.88
C ALA A 152 0.50 -14.10 -10.14
N LEU A 153 -0.71 -14.42 -10.59
CA LEU A 153 -1.52 -15.50 -10.02
C LEU A 153 -0.90 -16.88 -10.26
N GLU A 154 -0.40 -17.14 -11.47
CA GLU A 154 0.29 -18.39 -11.78
C GLU A 154 1.54 -18.59 -10.92
N MET A 155 2.33 -17.55 -10.75
CA MET A 155 3.53 -17.59 -9.91
C MET A 155 3.18 -17.90 -8.47
N ALA A 156 2.13 -17.26 -7.93
CA ALA A 156 1.66 -17.52 -6.58
C ALA A 156 1.18 -18.98 -6.42
N LYS A 157 0.45 -19.50 -7.38
CA LYS A 157 -0.02 -20.90 -7.39
C LYS A 157 1.14 -21.89 -7.48
N ARG A 158 2.12 -21.63 -8.34
CA ARG A 158 3.31 -22.48 -8.47
C ARG A 158 4.13 -22.51 -7.18
N GLN A 159 4.28 -21.36 -6.53
CA GLN A 159 5.00 -21.26 -5.26
C GLN A 159 4.29 -22.06 -4.18
N ALA A 160 2.96 -21.94 -4.08
CA ALA A 160 2.17 -22.72 -3.12
C ALA A 160 2.27 -24.22 -3.36
N ALA A 161 2.20 -24.66 -4.63
CA ALA A 161 2.35 -26.07 -5.01
C ALA A 161 3.74 -26.60 -4.66
N LYS A 162 4.78 -25.80 -4.91
CA LYS A 162 6.17 -26.17 -4.58
C LYS A 162 6.37 -26.33 -3.08
N GLN A 163 5.83 -25.41 -2.29
CA GLN A 163 5.88 -25.51 -0.84
C GLN A 163 5.18 -26.75 -0.31
N GLN A 164 4.05 -27.14 -0.90
CA GLN A 164 3.35 -28.35 -0.53
C GLN A 164 4.15 -29.62 -0.89
N GLN A 165 4.83 -29.63 -2.03
CA GLN A 165 5.69 -30.75 -2.41
C GLN A 165 6.90 -30.88 -1.50
N ASP A 166 7.53 -29.79 -1.16
CA ASP A 166 8.67 -29.77 -0.24
C ASP A 166 8.27 -30.23 1.17
N SER A 167 7.07 -29.83 1.62
CA SER A 167 6.53 -30.30 2.89
C SER A 167 6.25 -31.79 2.90
N LYS A 168 5.85 -32.38 1.76
CA LYS A 168 5.63 -33.82 1.65
C LYS A 168 6.93 -34.61 1.56
N LYS A 169 8.00 -34.04 1.03
CA LYS A 169 9.33 -34.67 0.96
C LYS A 169 10.04 -34.71 2.30
N ILE A 170 9.69 -33.84 3.23
CA ILE A 170 10.30 -33.74 4.56
C ILE A 170 9.64 -34.69 5.58
N ARG A 171 8.50 -35.34 5.26
CA ARG A 171 7.93 -36.38 6.11
C ARG A 171 8.84 -37.61 6.03
N PRO A 172 9.45 -38.02 7.15
CA PRO A 172 10.19 -39.26 7.15
C PRO A 172 9.25 -40.41 6.76
N SER A 173 9.65 -41.19 5.79
CA SER A 173 9.01 -42.47 5.56
C SER A 173 9.16 -43.25 6.86
N GLU A 174 8.07 -43.42 7.62
CA GLU A 174 8.09 -44.35 8.72
C GLU A 174 8.55 -45.71 8.20
N GLY A 175 9.63 -46.20 8.79
CA GLY A 175 10.29 -47.36 8.30
C GLY A 175 9.37 -48.55 8.19
N ARG A 176 9.34 -49.14 7.05
CA ARG A 176 8.78 -50.48 6.86
C ARG A 176 9.65 -51.48 7.56
N HIS A 177 9.03 -52.20 8.44
CA HIS A 177 9.56 -53.49 8.85
C HIS A 177 9.31 -54.50 7.77
#